data_404e30f306b3c2e527a45b86543d816a
#
_entry.id   404e30f306b3c2e527a45b86543d816a
#
_cell.length_a   1.000
_cell.length_b   1.000
_cell.length_c   1.000
_cell.angle_alpha   90.00
_cell.angle_beta   90.00
_cell.angle_gamma   90.00
#
_symmetry.space_group_name_H-M   'P 1'
#
loop_
_entity.id
_entity.type
_entity.pdbx_description
1 polymer ?
#
loop_
_entity_poly.entity_id
_entity_poly.type
_entity_poly.pdbx_seq_one_letter_code
_entity_poly.pdbx_strand_id
1 'polypeptide(L)'
;MNDKKKYKISLLGEFIDKSIESEYLIDSLRSSSKITSYTALVIGFIMMLFLVNGYIVDDRTPYFLNIILIRMLVVIISVIIFTVAKKIKEYRNFIYLITFYQAVMVVYYIFVLTQYNPLSYFSVLGLMVITLAIYILPNKIIISQIISIILSILFFIYPIKKIEGLEEYEFYKIIVYQIILLIYCNVNIYWTEFNKRKEFAANKELMDLSNKDPLTGIYNRLKFDDDMNKWISFSERYGNPFSIILFDIDGFKDINDKYGHLAGDSVAIKIAETISKSIRDTDIFARWGGDEFVLLLPNTDVQEAENMAERMRECISNNLCDPISNITCSFGVAAYEKNDTTQSLLNKADKLLLQAKASGKDRVVSMDSCTAQN
;
A
#
# COMPACT_ATOMS: atom_id res chain seq x y z
N MET A 1 -6.08 -19.96 -13.35
CA MET A 1 -5.01 -19.80 -14.38
C MET A 1 -4.81 -18.37 -14.90
N ASN A 2 -5.35 -17.33 -14.23
CA ASN A 2 -5.33 -15.93 -14.72
C ASN A 2 -4.53 -14.94 -13.83
N ASP A 3 -3.98 -15.35 -12.69
CA ASP A 3 -3.35 -14.45 -11.72
C ASP A 3 -1.98 -13.91 -12.12
N LYS A 4 -1.23 -14.63 -12.93
CA LYS A 4 0.11 -14.17 -13.39
C LYS A 4 0.08 -12.92 -14.30
N LYS A 5 -1.10 -12.50 -14.78
CA LYS A 5 -1.24 -11.27 -15.60
C LYS A 5 -1.48 -10.01 -14.77
N LYS A 6 -1.99 -10.15 -13.54
CA LYS A 6 -2.43 -9.04 -12.69
C LYS A 6 -1.27 -8.11 -12.29
N TYR A 7 -0.13 -8.66 -11.87
CA TYR A 7 1.03 -7.89 -11.39
C TYR A 7 2.14 -7.73 -12.43
N LYS A 8 1.79 -7.61 -13.71
CA LYS A 8 2.78 -7.46 -14.79
C LYS A 8 3.38 -6.05 -14.77
N ILE A 9 4.73 -5.97 -14.72
CA ILE A 9 5.49 -4.72 -14.76
C ILE A 9 5.89 -4.45 -16.21
N SER A 10 5.75 -3.19 -16.65
CA SER A 10 6.14 -2.71 -17.98
C SER A 10 7.66 -2.53 -18.09
N LEU A 11 8.17 -2.33 -19.31
CA LEU A 11 9.59 -1.99 -19.54
C LEU A 11 9.98 -0.64 -18.91
N LEU A 12 9.03 0.23 -18.61
CA LEU A 12 9.27 1.50 -17.91
C LEU A 12 9.30 1.34 -16.37
N GLY A 13 9.15 0.11 -15.85
CA GLY A 13 9.21 -0.19 -14.43
C GLY A 13 7.90 0.08 -13.67
N GLU A 14 6.78 0.44 -14.34
CA GLU A 14 5.47 0.65 -13.74
C GLU A 14 4.58 -0.59 -13.93
N PHE A 15 3.60 -0.83 -13.05
CA PHE A 15 2.57 -1.84 -13.30
C PHE A 15 1.73 -1.46 -14.51
N ILE A 16 1.39 -2.47 -15.35
CA ILE A 16 0.55 -2.26 -16.54
C ILE A 16 -0.86 -1.90 -16.11
N ASP A 17 -1.36 -2.52 -15.05
CA ASP A 17 -2.65 -2.19 -14.45
C ASP A 17 -2.55 -0.91 -13.62
N LYS A 18 -3.30 0.12 -14.04
CA LYS A 18 -3.27 1.45 -13.42
C LYS A 18 -3.87 1.46 -12.02
N SER A 19 -4.77 0.54 -11.71
CA SER A 19 -5.34 0.43 -10.36
C SER A 19 -4.30 -0.08 -9.37
N ILE A 20 -3.53 -1.09 -9.76
CA ILE A 20 -2.44 -1.65 -8.96
C ILE A 20 -1.29 -0.65 -8.83
N GLU A 21 -0.95 0.08 -9.91
CA GLU A 21 0.06 1.14 -9.84
C GLU A 21 -0.37 2.23 -8.85
N SER A 22 -1.64 2.64 -8.85
CA SER A 22 -2.15 3.64 -7.91
C SER A 22 -2.09 3.15 -6.46
N GLU A 23 -2.40 1.89 -6.21
CA GLU A 23 -2.31 1.27 -4.89
C GLU A 23 -0.85 1.20 -4.40
N TYR A 24 0.07 0.76 -5.26
CA TYR A 24 1.51 0.78 -4.98
C TYR A 24 2.02 2.17 -4.63
N LEU A 25 1.61 3.20 -5.38
CA LEU A 25 2.04 4.59 -5.15
C LEU A 25 1.55 5.12 -3.80
N ILE A 26 0.34 4.76 -3.38
CA ILE A 26 -0.19 5.11 -2.04
C ILE A 26 0.60 4.40 -0.94
N ASP A 27 0.86 3.11 -1.08
CA ASP A 27 1.63 2.32 -0.13
C ASP A 27 3.09 2.84 -0.01
N SER A 28 3.74 3.08 -1.14
CA SER A 28 5.11 3.58 -1.19
C SER A 28 5.28 5.02 -0.68
N LEU A 29 4.20 5.83 -0.67
CA LEU A 29 4.24 7.23 -0.25
C LEU A 29 4.79 7.40 1.17
N ARG A 30 4.37 6.56 2.12
CA ARG A 30 4.80 6.65 3.52
C ARG A 30 6.31 6.42 3.66
N SER A 31 6.85 5.43 2.97
CA SER A 31 8.28 5.12 2.96
C SER A 31 9.07 6.22 2.25
N SER A 32 8.63 6.65 1.07
CA SER A 32 9.25 7.71 0.26
C SER A 32 9.27 9.05 1.00
N SER A 33 8.18 9.42 1.67
CA SER A 33 8.08 10.61 2.50
C SER A 33 9.09 10.59 3.67
N LYS A 34 9.25 9.45 4.33
CA LYS A 34 10.21 9.26 5.40
C LYS A 34 11.66 9.41 4.89
N ILE A 35 11.99 8.74 3.78
CA ILE A 35 13.31 8.83 3.14
C ILE A 35 13.61 10.29 2.77
N THR A 36 12.69 10.96 2.06
CA THR A 36 12.86 12.38 1.67
C THR A 36 13.11 13.27 2.87
N SER A 37 12.35 13.09 3.96
CA SER A 37 12.52 13.89 5.17
C SER A 37 13.92 13.76 5.73
N TYR A 38 14.41 12.54 5.95
CA TYR A 38 15.76 12.34 6.49
C TYR A 38 16.86 12.78 5.52
N THR A 39 16.71 12.52 4.22
CA THR A 39 17.67 12.99 3.20
C THR A 39 17.75 14.50 3.17
N ALA A 40 16.63 15.21 3.24
CA ALA A 40 16.63 16.67 3.30
C ALA A 40 17.34 17.20 4.56
N LEU A 41 17.14 16.55 5.70
CA LEU A 41 17.83 16.92 6.95
C LEU A 41 19.34 16.71 6.86
N VAL A 42 19.77 15.59 6.27
CA VAL A 42 21.21 15.31 6.04
C VAL A 42 21.81 16.34 5.08
N ILE A 43 21.13 16.68 3.98
CA ILE A 43 21.60 17.72 3.06
C ILE A 43 21.69 19.07 3.78
N GLY A 44 20.68 19.45 4.57
CA GLY A 44 20.71 20.66 5.38
C GLY A 44 21.89 20.70 6.36
N PHE A 45 22.18 19.57 7.02
CA PHE A 45 23.33 19.45 7.90
C PHE A 45 24.67 19.59 7.18
N ILE A 46 24.82 18.96 6.01
CA ILE A 46 26.01 19.12 5.16
C ILE A 46 26.19 20.58 4.75
N MET A 47 25.11 21.27 4.36
CA MET A 47 25.17 22.71 4.03
C MET A 47 25.57 23.55 5.23
N MET A 48 25.13 23.20 6.44
CA MET A 48 25.57 23.87 7.67
C MET A 48 27.07 23.68 7.95
N LEU A 49 27.61 22.48 7.72
CA LEU A 49 29.05 22.25 7.80
C LEU A 49 29.86 23.13 6.83
N PHE A 50 29.36 23.28 5.59
CA PHE A 50 29.99 24.20 4.63
C PHE A 50 29.88 25.67 5.00
N LEU A 51 28.85 26.09 5.76
CA LEU A 51 28.77 27.45 6.34
C LEU A 51 29.85 27.65 7.37
N VAL A 52 29.99 26.70 8.31
CA VAL A 52 31.01 26.79 9.39
C VAL A 52 32.41 26.77 8.79
N ASN A 53 32.69 25.88 7.83
CA ASN A 53 33.99 25.83 7.17
C ASN A 53 34.32 27.15 6.45
N GLY A 54 33.37 27.72 5.70
CA GLY A 54 33.56 28.99 5.01
C GLY A 54 33.81 30.15 5.94
N TYR A 55 33.28 30.14 7.17
CA TYR A 55 33.52 31.15 8.19
C TYR A 55 34.91 31.01 8.84
N ILE A 56 35.38 29.76 9.05
CA ILE A 56 36.67 29.47 9.73
C ILE A 56 37.85 29.71 8.77
N VAL A 57 37.75 29.31 7.53
CA VAL A 57 38.86 29.35 6.53
C VAL A 57 39.08 30.76 5.99
N ASP A 58 38.20 31.71 6.31
CA ASP A 58 38.31 33.15 6.06
C ASP A 58 38.67 33.53 4.61
N ASP A 59 37.99 32.98 3.67
CA ASP A 59 38.00 33.45 2.29
C ASP A 59 37.04 34.65 2.15
N ARG A 60 37.46 35.83 2.69
CA ARG A 60 36.72 37.09 2.55
C ARG A 60 36.74 37.59 1.08
N THR A 61 36.31 36.70 0.17
CA THR A 61 36.06 37.08 -1.21
C THR A 61 34.90 38.10 -1.25
N PRO A 62 34.86 39.00 -2.23
CA PRO A 62 33.75 39.95 -2.39
C PRO A 62 32.36 39.24 -2.42
N TYR A 63 32.31 37.96 -2.72
CA TYR A 63 31.09 37.16 -2.90
C TYR A 63 30.77 36.30 -1.66
N PHE A 64 31.57 36.34 -0.60
CA PHE A 64 31.42 35.55 0.63
C PHE A 64 30.01 35.67 1.21
N LEU A 65 29.46 36.88 1.29
CA LEU A 65 28.12 37.14 1.82
C LEU A 65 27.03 36.43 1.00
N ASN A 66 27.14 36.48 -0.33
CA ASN A 66 26.17 35.86 -1.25
C ASN A 66 26.16 34.33 -1.09
N ILE A 67 27.33 33.73 -0.92
CA ILE A 67 27.50 32.29 -0.71
C ILE A 67 26.89 31.84 0.63
N ILE A 68 27.11 32.61 1.70
CA ILE A 68 26.50 32.36 3.01
C ILE A 68 24.97 32.45 2.91
N LEU A 69 24.44 33.51 2.31
CA LEU A 69 22.99 33.70 2.19
C LEU A 69 22.30 32.57 1.43
N ILE A 70 22.88 32.13 0.30
CA ILE A 70 22.27 31.02 -0.47
C ILE A 70 22.37 29.67 0.27
N ARG A 71 23.47 29.43 1.02
CA ARG A 71 23.60 28.22 1.86
C ARG A 71 22.59 28.24 2.99
N MET A 72 22.40 29.35 3.69
CA MET A 72 21.38 29.51 4.73
C MET A 72 19.97 29.26 4.15
N LEU A 73 19.68 29.80 2.95
CA LEU A 73 18.40 29.54 2.28
C LEU A 73 18.18 28.05 2.03
N VAL A 74 19.18 27.30 1.56
CA VAL A 74 19.08 25.85 1.36
C VAL A 74 18.85 25.11 2.67
N VAL A 75 19.51 25.51 3.77
CA VAL A 75 19.27 24.94 5.10
C VAL A 75 17.81 25.14 5.52
N ILE A 76 17.28 26.35 5.39
CA ILE A 76 15.89 26.67 5.72
C ILE A 76 14.92 25.83 4.87
N ILE A 77 15.15 25.76 3.56
CA ILE A 77 14.33 24.94 2.65
C ILE A 77 14.40 23.47 3.06
N SER A 78 15.58 22.93 3.42
CA SER A 78 15.74 21.54 3.86
C SER A 78 14.94 21.22 5.13
N VAL A 79 14.87 22.16 6.09
CA VAL A 79 14.03 22.04 7.29
C VAL A 79 12.54 22.09 6.95
N ILE A 80 12.15 22.96 6.01
CA ILE A 80 10.77 23.02 5.52
C ILE A 80 10.38 21.68 4.84
N ILE A 81 11.24 21.17 3.95
CA ILE A 81 11.02 19.87 3.28
C ILE A 81 10.90 18.74 4.30
N PHE A 82 11.78 18.69 5.32
CA PHE A 82 11.70 17.72 6.40
C PHE A 82 10.34 17.69 7.10
N THR A 83 9.76 18.86 7.37
CA THR A 83 8.48 18.97 8.07
C THR A 83 7.27 18.73 7.17
N VAL A 84 7.31 19.26 5.93
CA VAL A 84 6.20 19.22 4.97
C VAL A 84 6.06 17.82 4.38
N ALA A 85 7.17 17.16 4.01
CA ALA A 85 7.12 15.82 3.42
C ALA A 85 6.34 14.81 4.28
N LYS A 86 6.46 14.89 5.60
CA LYS A 86 5.75 14.02 6.56
C LYS A 86 4.23 14.21 6.59
N LYS A 87 3.73 15.36 6.14
CA LYS A 87 2.31 15.73 6.21
C LYS A 87 1.56 15.50 4.90
N ILE A 88 2.27 15.21 3.81
CA ILE A 88 1.67 15.02 2.49
C ILE A 88 0.95 13.67 2.45
N LYS A 89 -0.32 13.70 2.00
CA LYS A 89 -1.18 12.52 1.86
C LYS A 89 -1.38 12.09 0.39
N GLU A 90 -1.05 12.95 -0.56
CA GLU A 90 -1.23 12.68 -1.99
C GLU A 90 0.12 12.53 -2.69
N TYR A 91 0.29 11.43 -3.43
CA TYR A 91 1.51 11.13 -4.16
C TYR A 91 1.87 12.24 -5.18
N ARG A 92 0.89 12.84 -5.86
CA ARG A 92 1.12 13.92 -6.82
C ARG A 92 1.77 15.15 -6.18
N ASN A 93 1.26 15.58 -5.02
CA ASN A 93 1.80 16.71 -4.29
C ASN A 93 3.21 16.41 -3.73
N PHE A 94 3.46 15.15 -3.39
CA PHE A 94 4.76 14.67 -2.97
C PHE A 94 5.80 14.79 -4.10
N ILE A 95 5.46 14.38 -5.34
CA ILE A 95 6.34 14.50 -6.50
C ILE A 95 6.66 15.97 -6.79
N TYR A 96 5.68 16.89 -6.72
CA TYR A 96 5.94 18.31 -6.90
C TYR A 96 6.91 18.87 -5.86
N LEU A 97 6.75 18.49 -4.59
CA LEU A 97 7.66 18.90 -3.52
C LEU A 97 9.10 18.46 -3.78
N ILE A 98 9.31 17.20 -4.15
CA ILE A 98 10.64 16.66 -4.42
C ILE A 98 11.24 17.31 -5.65
N THR A 99 10.48 17.44 -6.72
CA THR A 99 10.93 18.10 -7.96
C THR A 99 11.38 19.52 -7.69
N PHE A 100 10.63 20.28 -6.89
CA PHE A 100 11.01 21.62 -6.45
C PHE A 100 12.34 21.58 -5.68
N TYR A 101 12.49 20.66 -4.74
CA TYR A 101 13.72 20.54 -3.96
C TYR A 101 14.95 20.17 -4.80
N GLN A 102 14.80 19.23 -5.74
CA GLN A 102 15.85 18.89 -6.70
C GLN A 102 16.24 20.11 -7.57
N ALA A 103 15.26 20.90 -8.04
CA ALA A 103 15.52 22.13 -8.80
C ALA A 103 16.27 23.16 -7.95
N VAL A 104 15.90 23.35 -6.69
CA VAL A 104 16.61 24.23 -5.75
C VAL A 104 18.08 23.81 -5.60
N MET A 105 18.37 22.50 -5.50
CA MET A 105 19.74 22.01 -5.42
C MET A 105 20.55 22.32 -6.68
N VAL A 106 19.95 22.18 -7.86
CA VAL A 106 20.58 22.56 -9.14
C VAL A 106 20.89 24.06 -9.20
N VAL A 107 19.90 24.91 -8.90
CA VAL A 107 20.05 26.38 -8.89
C VAL A 107 21.12 26.78 -7.88
N TYR A 108 21.08 26.25 -6.67
CA TYR A 108 22.07 26.47 -5.64
C TYR A 108 23.49 26.16 -6.16
N TYR A 109 23.69 24.98 -6.70
CA TYR A 109 24.99 24.55 -7.16
C TYR A 109 25.55 25.42 -8.28
N ILE A 110 24.75 25.67 -9.33
CA ILE A 110 25.14 26.54 -10.44
C ILE A 110 25.42 27.97 -9.96
N PHE A 111 24.58 28.51 -9.07
CA PHE A 111 24.81 29.85 -8.48
C PHE A 111 26.15 29.93 -7.76
N VAL A 112 26.46 28.96 -6.90
CA VAL A 112 27.75 28.92 -6.17
C VAL A 112 28.94 28.93 -7.15
N LEU A 113 28.87 28.14 -8.24
CA LEU A 113 29.91 28.11 -9.25
C LEU A 113 30.08 29.45 -10.00
N THR A 114 29.04 30.29 -10.09
CA THR A 114 29.18 31.61 -10.70
C THR A 114 29.99 32.60 -9.83
N GLN A 115 30.02 32.36 -8.52
CA GLN A 115 30.69 33.27 -7.57
C GLN A 115 32.22 33.08 -7.52
N TYR A 116 32.74 31.92 -7.96
CA TYR A 116 34.16 31.65 -7.98
C TYR A 116 34.78 31.87 -9.36
N ASN A 117 35.99 32.45 -9.40
CA ASN A 117 36.78 32.62 -10.60
C ASN A 117 38.27 32.78 -10.19
N PRO A 118 39.17 31.85 -10.51
CA PRO A 118 38.92 30.58 -11.23
C PRO A 118 38.22 29.53 -10.39
N LEU A 119 37.69 28.49 -11.06
CA LEU A 119 37.17 27.29 -10.41
C LEU A 119 38.28 26.23 -10.27
N SER A 120 38.24 25.49 -9.18
CA SER A 120 39.09 24.34 -8.97
C SER A 120 38.45 23.05 -9.52
N TYR A 121 39.25 21.99 -9.69
CA TYR A 121 38.76 20.64 -10.06
C TYR A 121 37.74 20.06 -9.08
N PHE A 122 37.69 20.54 -7.82
CA PHE A 122 36.66 20.15 -6.84
C PHE A 122 35.23 20.48 -7.29
N SER A 123 35.07 21.44 -8.22
CA SER A 123 33.75 21.70 -8.82
C SER A 123 33.22 20.56 -9.66
N VAL A 124 34.08 19.73 -10.25
CA VAL A 124 33.69 18.51 -10.96
C VAL A 124 33.14 17.47 -9.97
N LEU A 125 33.81 17.31 -8.83
CA LEU A 125 33.33 16.44 -7.76
C LEU A 125 31.96 16.88 -7.25
N GLY A 126 31.78 18.21 -7.10
CA GLY A 126 30.48 18.80 -6.73
C GLY A 126 29.37 18.45 -7.72
N LEU A 127 29.61 18.49 -9.04
CA LEU A 127 28.69 18.05 -10.07
C LEU A 127 28.24 16.59 -9.85
N MET A 128 29.21 15.70 -9.60
CA MET A 128 28.92 14.28 -9.35
C MET A 128 28.09 14.06 -8.09
N VAL A 129 28.44 14.76 -7.00
CA VAL A 129 27.72 14.66 -5.72
C VAL A 129 26.28 15.18 -5.84
N ILE A 130 26.05 16.31 -6.51
CA ILE A 130 24.69 16.83 -6.72
C ILE A 130 23.89 15.89 -7.66
N THR A 131 24.53 15.32 -8.69
CA THR A 131 23.88 14.30 -9.53
C THR A 131 23.43 13.12 -8.67
N LEU A 132 24.27 12.57 -7.81
CA LEU A 132 23.90 11.48 -6.88
C LEU A 132 22.77 11.91 -5.93
N ALA A 133 22.83 13.11 -5.37
CA ALA A 133 21.78 13.63 -4.48
C ALA A 133 20.40 13.71 -5.16
N ILE A 134 20.36 14.07 -6.44
CA ILE A 134 19.12 14.07 -7.24
C ILE A 134 18.51 12.67 -7.29
N TYR A 135 19.32 11.61 -7.48
CA TYR A 135 18.86 10.23 -7.59
C TYR A 135 18.56 9.54 -6.24
N ILE A 136 19.09 10.05 -5.12
CA ILE A 136 18.75 9.56 -3.78
C ILE A 136 17.32 9.96 -3.39
N LEU A 137 16.85 11.11 -3.87
CA LEU A 137 15.50 11.58 -3.59
C LEU A 137 14.45 10.76 -4.40
N PRO A 138 13.44 10.16 -3.73
CA PRO A 138 12.46 9.31 -4.38
C PRO A 138 11.50 10.13 -5.26
N ASN A 139 11.84 10.27 -6.52
CA ASN A 139 11.06 10.95 -7.55
C ASN A 139 10.79 10.01 -8.73
N LYS A 140 9.95 10.43 -9.67
CA LYS A 140 9.78 9.72 -10.94
C LYS A 140 11.11 9.68 -11.69
N ILE A 141 11.48 8.51 -12.20
CA ILE A 141 12.74 8.27 -12.91
C ILE A 141 12.98 9.33 -14.00
N ILE A 142 11.98 9.57 -14.84
CA ILE A 142 12.04 10.54 -15.95
C ILE A 142 12.34 11.96 -15.44
N ILE A 143 11.75 12.38 -14.33
CA ILE A 143 11.96 13.73 -13.77
C ILE A 143 13.40 13.87 -13.27
N SER A 144 13.90 12.90 -12.51
CA SER A 144 15.29 12.91 -12.05
C SER A 144 16.30 12.87 -13.19
N GLN A 145 16.01 12.13 -14.28
CA GLN A 145 16.80 12.12 -15.51
C GLN A 145 16.87 13.51 -16.15
N ILE A 146 15.71 14.14 -16.37
CA ILE A 146 15.65 15.47 -16.98
C ILE A 146 16.43 16.49 -16.15
N ILE A 147 16.23 16.52 -14.83
CA ILE A 147 16.90 17.47 -13.94
C ILE A 147 18.43 17.25 -13.96
N SER A 148 18.91 16.01 -13.91
CA SER A 148 20.34 15.70 -13.92
C SER A 148 21.01 15.98 -15.28
N ILE A 149 20.29 15.79 -16.39
CA ILE A 149 20.75 16.18 -17.71
C ILE A 149 20.83 17.71 -17.82
N ILE A 150 19.83 18.46 -17.37
CA ILE A 150 19.84 19.92 -17.33
C ILE A 150 21.03 20.40 -16.49
N LEU A 151 21.25 19.83 -15.30
CA LEU A 151 22.40 20.17 -14.46
C LEU A 151 23.71 19.98 -15.22
N SER A 152 23.90 18.83 -15.89
CA SER A 152 25.10 18.49 -16.64
C SER A 152 25.32 19.49 -17.79
N ILE A 153 24.28 19.78 -18.57
CA ILE A 153 24.34 20.74 -19.68
C ILE A 153 24.74 22.14 -19.16
N LEU A 154 24.09 22.61 -18.08
CA LEU A 154 24.42 23.92 -17.51
C LEU A 154 25.86 23.99 -17.02
N PHE A 155 26.38 22.93 -16.43
CA PHE A 155 27.80 22.85 -15.98
C PHE A 155 28.77 22.90 -17.16
N PHE A 156 28.54 22.12 -18.22
CA PHE A 156 29.44 22.03 -19.37
C PHE A 156 29.40 23.26 -20.30
N ILE A 157 28.32 24.07 -20.27
CA ILE A 157 28.23 25.28 -21.08
C ILE A 157 29.14 26.39 -20.55
N TYR A 158 29.14 26.64 -19.25
CA TYR A 158 29.80 27.83 -18.68
C TYR A 158 30.75 27.54 -17.52
N PRO A 159 30.36 26.93 -16.39
CA PRO A 159 31.25 26.76 -15.23
C PRO A 159 32.56 26.04 -15.56
N ILE A 160 32.52 25.00 -16.34
CA ILE A 160 33.72 24.20 -16.67
C ILE A 160 34.83 25.02 -17.33
N LYS A 161 34.47 26.06 -18.11
CA LYS A 161 35.42 26.95 -18.77
C LYS A 161 36.20 27.85 -17.83
N LYS A 162 35.78 27.95 -16.56
CA LYS A 162 36.46 28.68 -15.52
C LYS A 162 37.51 27.86 -14.77
N ILE A 163 37.62 26.57 -15.05
CA ILE A 163 38.60 25.68 -14.41
C ILE A 163 39.98 26.02 -15.02
N GLU A 164 40.86 26.53 -14.17
CA GLU A 164 42.20 26.91 -14.57
C GLU A 164 43.07 25.67 -14.85
N GLY A 165 43.82 25.69 -15.96
CA GLY A 165 44.69 24.59 -16.35
C GLY A 165 43.97 23.35 -16.90
N LEU A 166 42.67 23.44 -17.22
CA LEU A 166 41.93 22.33 -17.80
C LEU A 166 42.38 22.06 -19.24
N GLU A 167 43.06 20.95 -19.47
CA GLU A 167 43.44 20.51 -20.77
C GLU A 167 42.27 19.89 -21.54
N GLU A 168 42.32 19.96 -22.90
CA GLU A 168 41.20 19.47 -23.75
C GLU A 168 40.90 17.99 -23.53
N TYR A 169 41.93 17.16 -23.35
CA TYR A 169 41.73 15.73 -23.10
C TYR A 169 41.07 15.46 -21.73
N GLU A 170 41.33 16.28 -20.72
CA GLU A 170 40.69 16.17 -19.40
C GLU A 170 39.22 16.57 -19.47
N PHE A 171 38.91 17.60 -20.24
CA PHE A 171 37.53 17.99 -20.49
C PHE A 171 36.70 16.83 -21.05
N TYR A 172 37.21 16.12 -22.08
CA TYR A 172 36.51 14.96 -22.60
C TYR A 172 36.37 13.83 -21.59
N LYS A 173 37.37 13.58 -20.75
CA LYS A 173 37.29 12.59 -19.67
C LYS A 173 36.18 12.92 -18.66
N ILE A 174 36.05 14.18 -18.28
CA ILE A 174 35.00 14.63 -17.35
C ILE A 174 33.61 14.37 -17.96
N ILE A 175 33.42 14.66 -19.24
CA ILE A 175 32.16 14.33 -19.95
C ILE A 175 31.86 12.82 -19.89
N VAL A 176 32.86 11.98 -20.20
CA VAL A 176 32.71 10.53 -20.17
C VAL A 176 32.35 10.04 -18.77
N TYR A 177 33.03 10.53 -17.72
CA TYR A 177 32.72 10.16 -16.35
C TYR A 177 31.30 10.58 -15.92
N GLN A 178 30.86 11.76 -16.34
CA GLN A 178 29.49 12.23 -16.07
C GLN A 178 28.44 11.34 -16.78
N ILE A 179 28.70 10.95 -18.03
CA ILE A 179 27.81 10.04 -18.77
C ILE A 179 27.76 8.69 -18.10
N ILE A 180 28.90 8.13 -17.68
CA ILE A 180 28.96 6.83 -16.96
C ILE A 180 28.16 6.94 -15.64
N LEU A 181 28.32 8.04 -14.90
CA LEU A 181 27.58 8.27 -13.66
C LEU A 181 26.08 8.34 -13.91
N LEU A 182 25.63 9.06 -14.94
CA LEU A 182 24.22 9.14 -15.32
C LEU A 182 23.65 7.76 -15.69
N ILE A 183 24.38 6.97 -16.48
CA ILE A 183 23.98 5.61 -16.85
C ILE A 183 23.84 4.76 -15.58
N TYR A 184 24.86 4.78 -14.71
CA TYR A 184 24.87 4.02 -13.46
C TYR A 184 23.65 4.40 -12.57
N CYS A 185 23.41 5.70 -12.36
CA CYS A 185 22.28 6.17 -11.57
C CYS A 185 20.93 5.72 -12.16
N ASN A 186 20.77 5.79 -13.49
CA ASN A 186 19.54 5.37 -14.16
C ASN A 186 19.30 3.87 -14.05
N VAL A 187 20.33 3.06 -14.25
CA VAL A 187 20.23 1.59 -14.08
C VAL A 187 19.88 1.24 -12.63
N ASN A 188 20.55 1.90 -11.66
CA ASN A 188 20.34 1.64 -10.25
C ASN A 188 18.91 1.99 -9.79
N ILE A 189 18.39 3.19 -10.15
CA ILE A 189 17.03 3.59 -9.76
C ILE A 189 15.98 2.71 -10.43
N TYR A 190 16.18 2.36 -11.74
CA TYR A 190 15.28 1.44 -12.44
C TYR A 190 15.20 0.09 -11.72
N TRP A 191 16.36 -0.49 -11.40
CA TRP A 191 16.43 -1.78 -10.71
C TRP A 191 15.80 -1.73 -9.31
N THR A 192 16.05 -0.66 -8.58
CA THR A 192 15.46 -0.42 -7.25
C THR A 192 13.94 -0.34 -7.31
N GLU A 193 13.40 0.46 -8.22
CA GLU A 193 11.95 0.62 -8.39
C GLU A 193 11.28 -0.65 -8.93
N PHE A 194 11.94 -1.39 -9.82
CA PHE A 194 11.49 -2.69 -10.28
C PHE A 194 11.39 -3.72 -9.15
N ASN A 195 12.43 -3.80 -8.29
CA ASN A 195 12.44 -4.73 -7.16
C ASN A 195 11.40 -4.38 -6.10
N LYS A 196 11.19 -3.10 -5.79
CA LYS A 196 10.13 -2.66 -4.86
C LYS A 196 8.73 -3.09 -5.33
N ARG A 197 8.44 -2.93 -6.65
CA ARG A 197 7.15 -3.38 -7.20
C ARG A 197 7.02 -4.90 -7.18
N LYS A 198 8.10 -5.61 -7.45
CA LYS A 198 8.12 -7.07 -7.36
C LYS A 198 7.87 -7.56 -5.93
N GLU A 199 8.48 -6.91 -4.95
CA GLU A 199 8.23 -7.18 -3.52
C GLU A 199 6.79 -6.88 -3.12
N PHE A 200 6.25 -5.73 -3.54
CA PHE A 200 4.85 -5.38 -3.32
C PHE A 200 3.90 -6.43 -3.92
N ALA A 201 4.14 -6.88 -5.16
CA ALA A 201 3.35 -7.91 -5.80
C ALA A 201 3.41 -9.24 -5.03
N ALA A 202 4.62 -9.67 -4.63
CA ALA A 202 4.79 -10.90 -3.86
C ALA A 202 4.09 -10.84 -2.48
N ASN A 203 4.17 -9.71 -1.79
CA ASN A 203 3.48 -9.50 -0.52
C ASN A 203 1.95 -9.54 -0.69
N LYS A 204 1.42 -8.97 -1.78
CA LYS A 204 -0.01 -9.05 -2.11
C LYS A 204 -0.46 -10.48 -2.41
N GLU A 205 0.30 -11.22 -3.20
CA GLU A 205 0.03 -12.65 -3.46
C GLU A 205 0.04 -13.46 -2.17
N LEU A 206 1.02 -13.22 -1.28
CA LEU A 206 1.06 -13.86 0.03
C LEU A 206 -0.15 -13.52 0.91
N MET A 207 -0.59 -12.26 0.90
CA MET A 207 -1.80 -11.84 1.61
C MET A 207 -3.04 -12.52 1.03
N ASP A 208 -3.17 -12.57 -0.30
CA ASP A 208 -4.30 -13.23 -0.97
C ASP A 208 -4.33 -14.74 -0.64
N LEU A 209 -3.18 -15.40 -0.61
CA LEU A 209 -3.06 -16.80 -0.18
C LEU A 209 -3.40 -16.96 1.31
N SER A 210 -3.00 -16.03 2.15
CA SER A 210 -3.28 -16.03 3.59
C SER A 210 -4.73 -15.70 3.95
N ASN A 211 -5.50 -15.06 3.06
CA ASN A 211 -6.88 -14.64 3.30
C ASN A 211 -7.94 -15.66 2.88
N LYS A 212 -7.53 -16.75 2.24
CA LYS A 212 -8.41 -17.80 1.75
C LYS A 212 -8.34 -19.02 2.63
N ASP A 213 -9.48 -19.71 2.83
CA ASP A 213 -9.52 -21.05 3.39
C ASP A 213 -9.03 -22.05 2.33
N PRO A 214 -8.01 -22.87 2.63
CA PRO A 214 -7.39 -23.76 1.63
C PRO A 214 -8.32 -24.88 1.15
N LEU A 215 -9.33 -25.25 1.92
CA LEU A 215 -10.26 -26.29 1.56
C LEU A 215 -11.39 -25.77 0.66
N THR A 216 -12.03 -24.69 1.07
CA THR A 216 -13.26 -24.20 0.42
C THR A 216 -13.02 -23.08 -0.58
N GLY A 217 -11.85 -22.42 -0.56
CA GLY A 217 -11.49 -21.30 -1.45
C GLY A 217 -12.23 -19.98 -1.14
N ILE A 218 -13.17 -19.94 -0.21
CA ILE A 218 -13.77 -18.70 0.32
C ILE A 218 -12.80 -17.99 1.27
N TYR A 219 -13.18 -16.84 1.81
CA TYR A 219 -12.33 -16.17 2.80
C TYR A 219 -12.17 -17.01 4.07
N ASN A 220 -11.08 -16.78 4.80
CA ASN A 220 -10.86 -17.35 6.11
C ASN A 220 -11.25 -16.36 7.22
N ARG A 221 -11.18 -16.82 8.47
CA ARG A 221 -11.48 -16.03 9.65
C ARG A 221 -10.66 -14.74 9.74
N LEU A 222 -9.36 -14.78 9.38
CA LEU A 222 -8.48 -13.60 9.46
C LEU A 222 -8.97 -12.46 8.56
N LYS A 223 -9.36 -12.79 7.34
CA LYS A 223 -9.90 -11.83 6.38
C LYS A 223 -11.25 -11.27 6.85
N PHE A 224 -12.11 -12.13 7.41
CA PHE A 224 -13.39 -11.70 7.95
C PHE A 224 -13.21 -10.70 9.10
N ASP A 225 -12.33 -11.00 10.07
CA ASP A 225 -12.05 -10.12 11.21
C ASP A 225 -11.54 -8.74 10.75
N ASP A 226 -10.67 -8.68 9.75
CA ASP A 226 -10.15 -7.42 9.19
C ASP A 226 -11.26 -6.59 8.53
N ASP A 227 -12.12 -7.21 7.71
CA ASP A 227 -13.22 -6.51 7.04
C ASP A 227 -14.33 -6.11 8.02
N MET A 228 -14.61 -6.91 9.05
CA MET A 228 -15.56 -6.56 10.11
C MET A 228 -15.15 -5.28 10.83
N ASN A 229 -13.88 -5.16 11.22
CA ASN A 229 -13.37 -3.94 11.89
C ASN A 229 -13.49 -2.70 10.99
N LYS A 230 -13.30 -2.85 9.68
CA LYS A 230 -13.50 -1.77 8.71
C LYS A 230 -14.96 -1.36 8.62
N TRP A 231 -15.88 -2.34 8.57
CA TRP A 231 -17.31 -2.07 8.47
C TRP A 231 -17.88 -1.44 9.75
N ILE A 232 -17.44 -1.85 10.94
CA ILE A 232 -17.76 -1.18 12.19
C ILE A 232 -17.37 0.30 12.12
N SER A 233 -16.11 0.59 11.78
CA SER A 233 -15.61 1.97 11.67
C SER A 233 -16.36 2.79 10.61
N PHE A 234 -16.75 2.15 9.49
CA PHE A 234 -17.52 2.78 8.43
C PHE A 234 -18.95 3.08 8.88
N SER A 235 -19.62 2.12 9.52
CA SER A 235 -20.97 2.27 10.05
C SER A 235 -21.04 3.33 11.17
N GLU A 236 -20.09 3.37 12.08
CA GLU A 236 -19.98 4.41 13.10
C GLU A 236 -19.91 5.82 12.50
N ARG A 237 -19.17 5.96 11.40
CA ARG A 237 -18.94 7.26 10.75
C ARG A 237 -20.09 7.73 9.89
N TYR A 238 -20.71 6.82 9.14
CA TYR A 238 -21.68 7.16 8.09
C TYR A 238 -23.10 6.72 8.40
N GLY A 239 -23.31 5.90 9.45
CA GLY A 239 -24.63 5.42 9.85
C GLY A 239 -25.20 4.33 8.94
N ASN A 240 -24.39 3.73 8.06
CA ASN A 240 -24.85 2.68 7.16
C ASN A 240 -25.07 1.38 7.95
N PRO A 241 -26.23 0.70 7.80
CA PRO A 241 -26.49 -0.57 8.46
C PRO A 241 -25.62 -1.67 7.86
N PHE A 242 -25.29 -2.66 8.65
CA PHE A 242 -24.79 -3.94 8.16
C PHE A 242 -25.20 -5.06 9.13
N SER A 243 -25.30 -6.26 8.61
CA SER A 243 -25.67 -7.45 9.36
C SER A 243 -24.65 -8.56 9.19
N ILE A 244 -24.64 -9.52 10.09
CA ILE A 244 -23.87 -10.76 9.97
C ILE A 244 -24.80 -11.96 10.07
N ILE A 245 -24.45 -13.01 9.34
CA ILE A 245 -25.06 -14.34 9.43
C ILE A 245 -23.99 -15.31 9.85
N LEU A 246 -24.15 -15.97 10.99
CA LEU A 246 -23.31 -17.08 11.43
C LEU A 246 -24.11 -18.36 11.25
N PHE A 247 -23.55 -19.37 10.61
CA PHE A 247 -24.24 -20.66 10.41
C PHE A 247 -23.30 -21.85 10.50
N ASP A 248 -23.88 -23.01 10.75
CA ASP A 248 -23.16 -24.26 11.04
C ASP A 248 -23.88 -25.43 10.37
N ILE A 249 -23.12 -26.42 9.95
CA ILE A 249 -23.65 -27.63 9.28
C ILE A 249 -24.22 -28.59 10.34
N ASP A 250 -25.51 -28.84 10.28
CA ASP A 250 -26.19 -29.73 11.24
C ASP A 250 -25.68 -31.15 11.15
N GLY A 251 -25.17 -31.67 12.29
CA GLY A 251 -24.71 -33.06 12.36
C GLY A 251 -23.41 -33.34 11.60
N PHE A 252 -22.57 -32.33 11.35
CA PHE A 252 -21.30 -32.49 10.63
C PHE A 252 -20.38 -33.56 11.25
N LYS A 253 -20.36 -33.67 12.55
CA LYS A 253 -19.61 -34.73 13.23
C LYS A 253 -20.12 -36.13 12.86
N ASP A 254 -21.44 -36.31 12.82
CA ASP A 254 -22.05 -37.60 12.45
C ASP A 254 -21.72 -37.96 10.99
N ILE A 255 -21.65 -36.96 10.11
CA ILE A 255 -21.22 -37.13 8.71
C ILE A 255 -19.77 -37.65 8.68
N ASN A 256 -18.87 -36.99 9.41
CA ASN A 256 -17.46 -37.37 9.49
C ASN A 256 -17.29 -38.80 10.08
N ASP A 257 -18.01 -39.09 11.14
CA ASP A 257 -17.93 -40.39 11.84
C ASP A 257 -18.47 -41.52 10.95
N LYS A 258 -19.50 -41.27 10.14
CA LYS A 258 -20.14 -42.30 9.30
C LYS A 258 -19.46 -42.46 7.93
N TYR A 259 -19.03 -41.38 7.31
CA TYR A 259 -18.58 -41.37 5.91
C TYR A 259 -17.10 -40.97 5.75
N GLY A 260 -16.44 -40.62 6.86
CA GLY A 260 -15.04 -40.19 6.89
C GLY A 260 -14.85 -38.70 6.61
N HIS A 261 -13.70 -38.14 7.01
CA HIS A 261 -13.38 -36.71 6.90
C HIS A 261 -13.41 -36.17 5.46
N LEU A 262 -13.03 -36.97 4.45
CA LEU A 262 -13.10 -36.56 3.05
C LEU A 262 -14.53 -36.28 2.58
N ALA A 263 -15.50 -37.00 3.17
CA ALA A 263 -16.90 -36.72 2.87
C ALA A 263 -17.38 -35.44 3.52
N GLY A 264 -16.99 -35.15 4.77
CA GLY A 264 -17.24 -33.84 5.39
C GLY A 264 -16.60 -32.68 4.66
N ASP A 265 -15.36 -32.85 4.22
CA ASP A 265 -14.65 -31.85 3.40
C ASP A 265 -15.42 -31.56 2.11
N SER A 266 -15.93 -32.59 1.41
CA SER A 266 -16.75 -32.43 0.20
C SER A 266 -18.04 -31.67 0.47
N VAL A 267 -18.68 -31.91 1.62
CA VAL A 267 -19.88 -31.18 2.07
C VAL A 267 -19.54 -29.68 2.28
N ALA A 268 -18.48 -29.39 3.01
CA ALA A 268 -18.05 -28.01 3.27
C ALA A 268 -17.74 -27.24 1.97
N ILE A 269 -17.05 -27.90 1.01
CA ILE A 269 -16.77 -27.32 -0.32
C ILE A 269 -18.08 -27.03 -1.05
N LYS A 270 -19.01 -27.98 -1.07
CA LYS A 270 -20.29 -27.86 -1.79
C LYS A 270 -21.15 -26.73 -1.23
N ILE A 271 -21.22 -26.60 0.11
CA ILE A 271 -21.91 -25.49 0.78
C ILE A 271 -21.27 -24.17 0.39
N ALA A 272 -19.93 -24.05 0.45
CA ALA A 272 -19.22 -22.86 0.06
C ALA A 272 -19.52 -22.45 -1.40
N GLU A 273 -19.49 -23.40 -2.33
CA GLU A 273 -19.84 -23.16 -3.75
C GLU A 273 -21.31 -22.73 -3.94
N THR A 274 -22.23 -23.34 -3.20
CA THR A 274 -23.67 -23.05 -3.30
C THR A 274 -23.97 -21.64 -2.82
N ILE A 275 -23.44 -21.29 -1.66
CA ILE A 275 -23.64 -19.96 -1.06
C ILE A 275 -22.94 -18.88 -1.88
N SER A 276 -21.71 -19.10 -2.35
CA SER A 276 -20.96 -18.13 -3.17
C SER A 276 -21.71 -17.72 -4.45
N LYS A 277 -22.58 -18.57 -4.98
CA LYS A 277 -23.40 -18.26 -6.18
C LYS A 277 -24.64 -17.42 -5.87
N SER A 278 -25.04 -17.32 -4.60
CA SER A 278 -26.27 -16.66 -4.15
C SER A 278 -26.03 -15.32 -3.44
N ILE A 279 -24.77 -14.95 -3.22
CA ILE A 279 -24.37 -13.70 -2.56
C ILE A 279 -23.87 -12.67 -3.58
N ARG A 280 -23.82 -11.40 -3.16
CA ARG A 280 -23.29 -10.28 -3.96
C ARG A 280 -21.76 -10.23 -3.88
N ASP A 281 -21.11 -9.60 -4.86
CA ASP A 281 -19.65 -9.36 -4.83
C ASP A 281 -19.19 -8.48 -3.64
N THR A 282 -20.11 -7.70 -3.08
CA THR A 282 -19.86 -6.85 -1.90
C THR A 282 -19.95 -7.59 -0.58
N ASP A 283 -20.58 -8.77 -0.56
CA ASP A 283 -20.76 -9.57 0.65
C ASP A 283 -19.47 -10.34 0.96
N ILE A 284 -19.17 -10.46 2.23
CA ILE A 284 -17.93 -11.11 2.68
C ILE A 284 -18.30 -12.47 3.28
N PHE A 285 -17.93 -13.53 2.59
CA PHE A 285 -18.19 -14.90 3.00
C PHE A 285 -16.92 -15.61 3.40
N ALA A 286 -16.90 -16.11 4.64
CA ALA A 286 -15.73 -16.75 5.22
C ALA A 286 -16.07 -18.05 5.95
N ARG A 287 -15.09 -18.97 5.98
CA ARG A 287 -15.11 -20.13 6.86
C ARG A 287 -14.54 -19.75 8.22
N TRP A 288 -15.36 -19.87 9.26
CA TRP A 288 -15.02 -19.49 10.63
C TRP A 288 -14.32 -20.62 11.40
N GLY A 289 -14.75 -21.86 11.18
CA GLY A 289 -14.24 -23.07 11.81
C GLY A 289 -14.35 -24.28 10.89
N GLY A 290 -14.32 -25.48 11.42
CA GLY A 290 -14.44 -26.71 10.65
C GLY A 290 -15.73 -26.80 9.84
N ASP A 291 -16.85 -26.60 10.50
CA ASP A 291 -18.24 -26.66 10.02
C ASP A 291 -18.97 -25.32 10.13
N GLU A 292 -18.31 -24.31 10.64
CA GLU A 292 -18.87 -22.97 10.87
C GLU A 292 -18.51 -22.01 9.75
N PHE A 293 -19.48 -21.24 9.32
CA PHE A 293 -19.36 -20.21 8.27
C PHE A 293 -19.95 -18.90 8.72
N VAL A 294 -19.45 -17.80 8.18
CA VAL A 294 -19.92 -16.45 8.51
C VAL A 294 -20.02 -15.59 7.26
N LEU A 295 -21.10 -14.78 7.18
CA LEU A 295 -21.24 -13.72 6.19
C LEU A 295 -21.32 -12.38 6.88
N LEU A 296 -20.72 -11.36 6.25
CA LEU A 296 -20.95 -9.96 6.55
C LEU A 296 -21.65 -9.35 5.35
N LEU A 297 -22.78 -8.68 5.60
CA LEU A 297 -23.68 -8.13 4.61
C LEU A 297 -23.71 -6.60 4.70
N PRO A 298 -22.94 -5.91 3.87
CA PRO A 298 -22.92 -4.44 3.82
C PRO A 298 -24.28 -3.84 3.43
N ASN A 299 -24.63 -2.69 4.04
CA ASN A 299 -25.85 -1.95 3.75
C ASN A 299 -27.12 -2.82 3.78
N THR A 300 -27.21 -3.74 4.74
CA THR A 300 -28.28 -4.72 4.87
C THR A 300 -28.78 -4.71 6.32
N ASP A 301 -30.09 -4.52 6.49
CA ASP A 301 -30.73 -4.59 7.80
C ASP A 301 -31.00 -6.04 8.24
N VAL A 302 -31.52 -6.20 9.46
CA VAL A 302 -31.75 -7.54 10.04
C VAL A 302 -32.79 -8.31 9.27
N GLN A 303 -33.84 -7.68 8.77
CA GLN A 303 -34.93 -8.34 8.04
C GLN A 303 -34.46 -8.83 6.64
N GLU A 304 -33.69 -8.00 5.96
CA GLU A 304 -33.08 -8.37 4.67
C GLU A 304 -32.06 -9.51 4.86
N ALA A 305 -31.28 -9.47 5.95
CA ALA A 305 -30.32 -10.54 6.28
C ALA A 305 -31.04 -11.84 6.67
N GLU A 306 -32.15 -11.79 7.41
CA GLU A 306 -32.98 -12.95 7.73
C GLU A 306 -33.56 -13.59 6.45
N ASN A 307 -34.12 -12.80 5.55
CA ASN A 307 -34.61 -13.27 4.26
C ASN A 307 -33.50 -13.92 3.42
N MET A 308 -32.30 -13.39 3.50
CA MET A 308 -31.15 -13.97 2.81
C MET A 308 -30.72 -15.31 3.45
N ALA A 309 -30.67 -15.38 4.77
CA ALA A 309 -30.35 -16.61 5.50
C ALA A 309 -31.36 -17.73 5.19
N GLU A 310 -32.64 -17.40 5.09
CA GLU A 310 -33.70 -18.37 4.74
C GLU A 310 -33.53 -18.90 3.30
N ARG A 311 -33.24 -18.03 2.34
CA ARG A 311 -32.90 -18.46 0.97
C ARG A 311 -31.69 -19.39 0.95
N MET A 312 -30.66 -19.08 1.75
CA MET A 312 -29.45 -19.92 1.85
C MET A 312 -29.80 -21.29 2.42
N ARG A 313 -30.60 -21.33 3.49
CA ARG A 313 -31.09 -22.56 4.09
C ARG A 313 -31.82 -23.44 3.07
N GLU A 314 -32.77 -22.85 2.33
CA GLU A 314 -33.51 -23.56 1.26
C GLU A 314 -32.57 -24.02 0.13
N CYS A 315 -31.64 -23.19 -0.30
CA CYS A 315 -30.66 -23.57 -1.33
C CYS A 315 -29.78 -24.74 -0.88
N ILE A 316 -29.36 -24.79 0.38
CA ILE A 316 -28.57 -25.89 0.93
C ILE A 316 -29.40 -27.16 0.97
N SER A 317 -30.62 -27.13 1.53
CA SER A 317 -31.47 -28.29 1.68
C SER A 317 -31.94 -28.90 0.31
N ASN A 318 -32.08 -28.06 -0.71
CA ASN A 318 -32.58 -28.49 -2.04
C ASN A 318 -31.48 -28.92 -3.02
N ASN A 319 -30.24 -28.43 -2.88
CA ASN A 319 -29.17 -28.62 -3.88
C ASN A 319 -28.06 -29.61 -3.45
N LEU A 320 -28.08 -30.10 -2.22
CA LEU A 320 -27.07 -31.02 -1.72
C LEU A 320 -27.62 -32.47 -1.77
N CYS A 321 -27.69 -33.02 -2.97
CA CYS A 321 -28.04 -34.42 -3.19
C CYS A 321 -26.84 -35.16 -3.79
N ASP A 322 -26.51 -36.32 -3.19
CA ASP A 322 -25.49 -37.31 -3.56
C ASP A 322 -24.04 -37.13 -3.10
N PRO A 323 -23.45 -38.08 -2.37
CA PRO A 323 -24.07 -39.30 -1.86
C PRO A 323 -24.70 -39.14 -0.44
N ILE A 324 -24.66 -37.92 0.17
CA ILE A 324 -25.20 -37.64 1.50
C ILE A 324 -26.48 -36.83 1.35
N SER A 325 -27.63 -37.50 1.50
CA SER A 325 -28.96 -36.88 1.47
C SER A 325 -29.25 -36.16 2.80
N ASN A 326 -30.00 -35.05 2.73
CA ASN A 326 -30.54 -34.30 3.87
C ASN A 326 -29.48 -33.54 4.71
N ILE A 327 -28.60 -32.78 4.05
CA ILE A 327 -27.73 -31.83 4.75
C ILE A 327 -28.53 -30.57 5.02
N THR A 328 -28.58 -30.16 6.29
CA THR A 328 -29.19 -28.90 6.72
C THR A 328 -28.18 -28.03 7.45
N CYS A 329 -28.48 -26.75 7.57
CA CYS A 329 -27.71 -25.79 8.35
C CYS A 329 -28.62 -25.01 9.28
N SER A 330 -28.10 -24.65 10.44
CA SER A 330 -28.73 -23.73 11.38
C SER A 330 -28.08 -22.36 11.29
N PHE A 331 -28.88 -21.28 11.39
CA PHE A 331 -28.45 -19.92 11.16
C PHE A 331 -28.78 -18.98 12.31
N GLY A 332 -27.82 -18.10 12.71
CA GLY A 332 -28.02 -16.99 13.60
C GLY A 332 -27.77 -15.67 12.87
N VAL A 333 -28.72 -14.73 12.90
CA VAL A 333 -28.67 -13.46 12.21
C VAL A 333 -28.66 -12.29 13.18
N ALA A 334 -27.63 -11.43 13.13
CA ALA A 334 -27.51 -10.26 13.96
C ALA A 334 -27.16 -9.02 13.15
N ALA A 335 -27.84 -7.90 13.43
CA ALA A 335 -27.50 -6.60 12.89
C ALA A 335 -26.56 -5.84 13.82
N TYR A 336 -25.68 -5.03 13.24
CA TYR A 336 -24.84 -4.11 14.00
C TYR A 336 -25.66 -3.04 14.67
N GLU A 337 -25.42 -2.84 15.96
CA GLU A 337 -25.95 -1.75 16.75
C GLU A 337 -24.82 -0.80 17.18
N LYS A 338 -25.15 0.47 17.40
CA LYS A 338 -24.18 1.47 17.81
C LYS A 338 -23.41 1.03 19.07
N ASN A 339 -22.08 1.12 19.02
CA ASN A 339 -21.11 0.67 20.03
C ASN A 339 -20.86 -0.85 20.08
N ASP A 340 -21.40 -1.64 19.15
CA ASP A 340 -20.96 -3.03 19.03
C ASP A 340 -19.49 -3.12 18.63
N THR A 341 -18.81 -4.06 19.24
CA THR A 341 -17.49 -4.51 18.81
C THR A 341 -17.64 -5.76 17.94
N THR A 342 -16.60 -6.14 17.20
CA THR A 342 -16.56 -7.41 16.46
C THR A 342 -16.97 -8.59 17.37
N GLN A 343 -16.45 -8.63 18.59
CA GLN A 343 -16.74 -9.71 19.53
C GLN A 343 -18.19 -9.67 20.04
N SER A 344 -18.76 -8.50 20.33
CA SER A 344 -20.15 -8.40 20.82
C SER A 344 -21.14 -8.83 19.75
N LEU A 345 -20.92 -8.41 18.49
CA LEU A 345 -21.80 -8.75 17.38
C LEU A 345 -21.74 -10.24 17.05
N LEU A 346 -20.54 -10.83 17.00
CA LEU A 346 -20.36 -12.27 16.84
C LEU A 346 -21.02 -13.06 17.98
N ASN A 347 -20.89 -12.63 19.22
CA ASN A 347 -21.56 -13.27 20.36
C ASN A 347 -23.09 -13.21 20.28
N LYS A 348 -23.66 -12.13 19.69
CA LYS A 348 -25.10 -12.04 19.43
C LYS A 348 -25.52 -13.10 18.39
N ALA A 349 -24.80 -13.18 17.26
CA ALA A 349 -25.10 -14.16 16.21
C ALA A 349 -24.92 -15.60 16.70
N ASP A 350 -23.90 -15.89 17.51
CA ASP A 350 -23.65 -17.22 18.09
C ASP A 350 -24.78 -17.66 19.02
N LYS A 351 -25.27 -16.78 19.89
CA LYS A 351 -26.43 -17.08 20.76
C LYS A 351 -27.67 -17.44 19.94
N LEU A 352 -27.92 -16.73 18.85
CA LEU A 352 -29.06 -16.99 17.96
C LEU A 352 -28.86 -18.31 17.20
N LEU A 353 -27.66 -18.63 16.76
CA LEU A 353 -27.31 -19.91 16.17
C LEU A 353 -27.52 -21.07 17.15
N LEU A 354 -27.12 -20.91 18.41
CA LEU A 354 -27.36 -21.91 19.46
C LEU A 354 -28.86 -22.11 19.72
N GLN A 355 -29.67 -21.05 19.67
CA GLN A 355 -31.13 -21.14 19.75
C GLN A 355 -31.72 -21.91 18.55
N ALA A 356 -31.23 -21.65 17.32
CA ALA A 356 -31.62 -22.39 16.12
C ALA A 356 -31.36 -23.89 16.29
N LYS A 357 -30.16 -24.25 16.76
CA LYS A 357 -29.79 -25.66 17.02
C LYS A 357 -30.66 -26.32 18.13
N ALA A 358 -30.91 -25.60 19.24
CA ALA A 358 -31.73 -26.08 20.34
C ALA A 358 -33.21 -26.22 19.97
N SER A 359 -33.73 -25.41 19.07
CA SER A 359 -35.13 -25.42 18.65
C SER A 359 -35.47 -26.49 17.58
N GLY A 360 -34.50 -27.35 17.21
CA GLY A 360 -34.72 -28.47 16.31
C GLY A 360 -33.93 -28.40 14.98
N LYS A 361 -32.95 -27.52 14.89
CA LYS A 361 -32.04 -27.34 13.72
C LYS A 361 -32.79 -26.91 12.45
N ASP A 362 -32.09 -26.85 11.31
CA ASP A 362 -32.65 -26.48 9.98
C ASP A 362 -33.54 -25.25 10.03
N ARG A 363 -33.04 -24.16 10.59
CA ARG A 363 -33.79 -22.90 10.72
C ARG A 363 -32.91 -21.68 10.85
N VAL A 364 -33.55 -20.54 10.64
CA VAL A 364 -32.99 -19.21 10.89
C VAL A 364 -33.57 -18.68 12.19
N VAL A 365 -32.72 -18.07 13.05
CA VAL A 365 -33.14 -17.27 14.20
C VAL A 365 -32.46 -15.92 14.10
N SER A 366 -33.28 -14.83 14.13
CA SER A 366 -32.82 -13.44 14.04
C SER A 366 -33.08 -12.69 15.35
N MET A 367 -32.48 -11.51 15.47
CA MET A 367 -32.74 -10.61 16.62
C MET A 367 -34.22 -10.21 16.69
N ASP A 368 -34.92 -10.01 15.57
CA ASP A 368 -36.31 -9.60 15.51
C ASP A 368 -37.25 -10.75 15.87
N SER A 369 -36.93 -11.98 15.52
CA SER A 369 -37.72 -13.15 15.88
C SER A 369 -37.77 -13.42 17.40
N CYS A 370 -36.76 -12.96 18.16
CA CYS A 370 -36.73 -13.04 19.62
C CYS A 370 -37.57 -11.97 20.33
N THR A 371 -37.78 -10.81 19.71
CA THR A 371 -38.60 -9.74 20.25
C THR A 371 -40.10 -9.96 20.09
N ALA A 372 -40.52 -10.80 19.15
CA ALA A 372 -41.91 -11.14 18.88
C ALA A 372 -42.49 -12.26 19.81
N GLN A 373 -41.65 -12.90 20.63
CA GLN A 373 -42.06 -13.98 21.56
C GLN A 373 -42.09 -13.53 23.04
N ASN A 374 -41.80 -12.27 23.37
CA ASN A 374 -41.96 -11.67 24.66
C ASN A 374 -43.08 -10.61 24.63
#